data_9e783e1d7fe8b7252aafe2c9f436e8a2
#
_entry.id   9e783e1d7fe8b7252aafe2c9f436e8a2
#
_cell.length_a   1.000
_cell.length_b   1.000
_cell.length_c   1.000
_cell.angle_alpha   90.00
_cell.angle_beta   90.00
_cell.angle_gamma   90.00
#
_symmetry.space_group_name_H-M   'P 1'
#
loop_
_entity.id
_entity.type
_entity.pdbx_description
1 polymer ?
#
loop_
_entity_poly.entity_id
_entity_poly.type
_entity_poly.pdbx_seq_one_letter_code
_entity_poly.pdbx_strand_id
1 'polypeptide(L)'
;MKRVLITLAAFVLTILPANAQVPMTGTFVAEATCAAPSAIREGGPNPGNVTVAAGQSYQLLGRNSVPGSHYLILVPGAEPERRWVPYGCGRVGSQPDSTQEARRAVPDIDASQPEVEEFVLAANWHASFCETRPDMRECSGGDSPLSFALHGLWPQQAGQYCNVPDRVRSADEAGRWSRLPAVELSRSAARNLAHVMPGVESGLDRHQWVKHGSCSGLQPDVYFNSAARLINQLNESLVGELFVRNVGNTLSSRQIRRAFDDAFGRGAGDRVLVDCVTVDDRRLIRELRISLAGQISQDQPLARLIASAPQQAWGCREGEVDAPGQARIR
;
A
#
# COMPACT_ATOMS: atom_id res chain seq x y z
N MET A 1 55.72 -43.56 -15.66
CA MET A 1 54.80 -42.42 -15.82
C MET A 1 53.50 -42.76 -15.09
N LYS A 2 53.31 -42.25 -13.86
CA LYS A 2 52.12 -42.46 -13.04
C LYS A 2 51.14 -41.31 -13.29
N ARG A 3 49.97 -41.58 -13.84
CA ARG A 3 48.87 -40.61 -14.03
C ARG A 3 48.09 -40.50 -12.71
N VAL A 4 48.09 -39.30 -12.12
CA VAL A 4 47.24 -38.93 -10.97
C VAL A 4 45.93 -38.44 -11.53
N LEU A 5 44.85 -39.16 -11.24
CA LEU A 5 43.49 -38.68 -11.47
C LEU A 5 43.05 -37.79 -10.29
N ILE A 6 42.82 -36.52 -10.55
CA ILE A 6 42.22 -35.61 -9.57
C ILE A 6 40.70 -35.64 -9.81
N THR A 7 39.97 -36.22 -8.89
CA THR A 7 38.51 -36.19 -8.84
C THR A 7 38.06 -34.88 -8.23
N LEU A 8 37.49 -33.98 -9.05
CA LEU A 8 36.77 -32.78 -8.57
C LEU A 8 35.43 -33.20 -7.98
N ALA A 9 35.28 -33.12 -6.66
CA ALA A 9 33.97 -33.19 -6.02
C ALA A 9 33.25 -31.85 -6.16
N ALA A 10 32.18 -31.80 -6.98
CA ALA A 10 31.29 -30.66 -7.09
C ALA A 10 30.40 -30.60 -5.85
N PHE A 11 30.64 -29.65 -4.98
CA PHE A 11 29.73 -29.30 -3.88
C PHE A 11 28.50 -28.56 -4.46
N VAL A 12 27.40 -29.26 -4.59
CA VAL A 12 26.11 -28.64 -4.90
C VAL A 12 25.60 -27.93 -3.62
N LEU A 13 25.77 -26.62 -3.56
CA LEU A 13 25.15 -25.79 -2.53
C LEU A 13 23.64 -25.75 -2.81
N THR A 14 22.85 -26.53 -2.11
CA THR A 14 21.38 -26.40 -2.11
C THR A 14 21.02 -25.13 -1.34
N ILE A 15 20.71 -24.07 -2.07
CA ILE A 15 20.09 -22.85 -1.52
C ILE A 15 18.66 -23.24 -1.15
N LEU A 16 18.40 -23.49 0.13
CA LEU A 16 17.04 -23.60 0.66
C LEU A 16 16.38 -22.22 0.54
N PRO A 17 15.16 -22.12 0.00
CA PRO A 17 14.45 -20.85 -0.02
C PRO A 17 14.25 -20.38 1.42
N ALA A 18 14.83 -19.23 1.77
CA ALA A 18 14.49 -18.55 3.00
C ALA A 18 12.99 -18.24 2.92
N ASN A 19 12.19 -18.74 3.87
CA ASN A 19 10.80 -18.37 4.00
C ASN A 19 10.73 -16.85 4.10
N ALA A 20 10.25 -16.20 3.05
CA ALA A 20 10.20 -14.74 2.95
C ALA A 20 9.14 -14.23 3.93
N GLN A 21 9.62 -13.82 5.10
CA GLN A 21 8.80 -13.12 6.08
C GLN A 21 8.34 -11.79 5.46
N VAL A 22 7.04 -11.51 5.53
CA VAL A 22 6.47 -10.24 5.08
C VAL A 22 6.51 -9.24 6.23
N PRO A 23 7.31 -8.17 6.16
CA PRO A 23 7.38 -7.16 7.21
C PRO A 23 6.03 -6.47 7.42
N MET A 24 5.69 -6.21 8.67
CA MET A 24 4.53 -5.40 9.06
C MET A 24 4.93 -4.48 10.21
N THR A 25 4.26 -3.35 10.33
CA THR A 25 4.41 -2.41 11.46
C THR A 25 3.07 -2.21 12.13
N GLY A 26 3.07 -1.91 13.43
CA GLY A 26 1.86 -1.68 14.20
C GLY A 26 1.87 -2.41 15.54
N THR A 27 0.70 -2.65 16.07
CA THR A 27 0.50 -3.33 17.35
C THR A 27 -0.36 -4.57 17.14
N PHE A 28 0.07 -5.70 17.69
CA PHE A 28 -0.75 -6.89 17.84
C PHE A 28 -1.40 -6.84 19.23
N VAL A 29 -2.73 -6.91 19.28
CA VAL A 29 -3.48 -7.00 20.54
C VAL A 29 -3.96 -8.44 20.70
N ALA A 30 -3.48 -9.13 21.71
CA ALA A 30 -3.93 -10.49 22.00
C ALA A 30 -5.36 -10.48 22.54
N GLU A 31 -6.25 -11.27 21.94
CA GLU A 31 -7.64 -11.46 22.38
C GLU A 31 -7.80 -12.74 23.19
N ALA A 32 -6.82 -13.63 23.10
CA ALA A 32 -6.74 -14.86 23.88
C ALA A 32 -5.32 -15.08 24.40
N THR A 33 -5.18 -15.89 25.46
CA THR A 33 -3.88 -16.36 25.90
C THR A 33 -3.41 -17.48 24.98
N CYS A 34 -2.31 -17.27 24.25
CA CYS A 34 -1.78 -18.24 23.28
C CYS A 34 -0.28 -18.44 23.46
N ALA A 35 0.19 -19.63 23.11
CA ALA A 35 1.61 -19.88 23.02
C ALA A 35 2.26 -19.02 21.92
N ALA A 36 3.46 -18.52 22.19
CA ALA A 36 4.23 -17.69 21.28
C ALA A 36 5.61 -18.36 20.99
N PRO A 37 5.65 -19.40 20.13
CA PRO A 37 6.88 -20.12 19.80
C PRO A 37 7.86 -19.23 19.01
N SER A 38 9.13 -19.61 19.00
CA SER A 38 10.19 -18.95 18.23
C SER A 38 10.20 -19.37 16.74
N ALA A 39 9.46 -20.42 16.37
CA ALA A 39 9.34 -20.90 14.98
C ALA A 39 7.94 -21.46 14.70
N ILE A 40 7.43 -21.23 13.46
CA ILE A 40 6.14 -21.73 12.98
C ILE A 40 6.32 -23.14 12.47
N ARG A 41 6.11 -24.12 13.32
CA ARG A 41 6.00 -25.54 12.98
C ARG A 41 5.23 -26.25 14.08
N GLU A 42 4.54 -27.32 13.75
CA GLU A 42 3.87 -28.16 14.75
C GLU A 42 4.89 -28.66 15.79
N GLY A 43 4.63 -28.44 17.08
CA GLY A 43 5.59 -28.71 18.14
C GLY A 43 6.85 -27.83 18.12
N GLY A 44 6.79 -26.65 17.48
CA GLY A 44 7.92 -25.72 17.36
C GLY A 44 8.50 -25.29 18.71
N PRO A 45 9.80 -24.95 18.76
CA PRO A 45 10.47 -24.60 20.02
C PRO A 45 9.83 -23.35 20.63
N ASN A 46 9.46 -23.44 21.89
CA ASN A 46 9.00 -22.32 22.69
C ASN A 46 9.86 -22.21 23.96
N PRO A 47 11.14 -21.80 23.84
CA PRO A 47 12.00 -21.64 24.99
C PRO A 47 11.39 -20.61 25.95
N GLY A 48 11.39 -20.97 27.23
CA GLY A 48 10.74 -20.15 28.28
C GLY A 48 9.22 -20.29 28.37
N ASN A 49 8.60 -21.21 27.60
CA ASN A 49 7.13 -21.39 27.54
C ASN A 49 6.37 -20.07 27.40
N VAL A 50 6.87 -19.19 26.51
CA VAL A 50 6.35 -17.85 26.31
C VAL A 50 4.93 -17.90 25.79
N THR A 51 4.05 -17.11 26.41
CA THR A 51 2.67 -16.90 25.99
C THR A 51 2.38 -15.41 25.86
N VAL A 52 1.48 -15.05 24.95
CA VAL A 52 0.83 -13.74 24.93
C VAL A 52 -0.39 -13.79 25.85
N ALA A 53 -0.66 -12.73 26.58
CA ALA A 53 -1.80 -12.64 27.49
C ALA A 53 -2.94 -11.86 26.83
N ALA A 54 -4.18 -12.33 27.02
CA ALA A 54 -5.37 -11.62 26.53
C ALA A 54 -5.42 -10.18 27.02
N GLY A 55 -5.72 -9.24 26.14
CA GLY A 55 -5.76 -7.79 26.43
C GLY A 55 -4.40 -7.10 26.36
N GLN A 56 -3.29 -7.83 26.23
CA GLN A 56 -1.95 -7.24 26.11
C GLN A 56 -1.61 -6.88 24.67
N SER A 57 -0.84 -5.81 24.52
CA SER A 57 -0.37 -5.29 23.24
C SER A 57 1.11 -5.59 23.04
N TYR A 58 1.47 -6.00 21.83
CA TYR A 58 2.83 -6.36 21.43
C TYR A 58 3.19 -5.63 20.14
N GLN A 59 4.45 -5.25 19.97
CA GLN A 59 4.90 -4.66 18.71
C GLN A 59 4.80 -5.70 17.59
N LEU A 60 4.11 -5.36 16.50
CA LEU A 60 4.01 -6.18 15.29
C LEU A 60 5.26 -5.96 14.43
N LEU A 61 5.89 -7.05 13.98
CA LEU A 61 7.09 -7.03 13.16
C LEU A 61 6.86 -7.60 11.75
N GLY A 62 5.82 -8.42 11.55
CA GLY A 62 5.56 -9.06 10.27
C GLY A 62 4.53 -10.18 10.33
N ARG A 63 4.42 -10.90 9.22
CA ARG A 63 3.66 -12.15 9.06
C ARG A 63 4.47 -13.17 8.28
N ASN A 64 4.12 -14.45 8.38
CA ASN A 64 4.90 -15.54 7.77
C ASN A 64 4.78 -15.60 6.24
N SER A 65 3.65 -15.18 5.66
CA SER A 65 3.40 -15.21 4.21
C SER A 65 2.13 -14.43 3.85
N VAL A 66 1.83 -14.33 2.55
CA VAL A 66 0.55 -13.82 2.01
C VAL A 66 0.01 -14.87 1.02
N PRO A 67 -1.16 -15.48 1.29
CA PRO A 67 -1.88 -15.49 2.57
C PRO A 67 -1.04 -16.12 3.69
N GLY A 68 -1.23 -15.66 4.92
CA GLY A 68 -0.47 -16.10 6.09
C GLY A 68 -1.33 -16.81 7.14
N SER A 69 -0.67 -17.27 8.19
CA SER A 69 -1.32 -17.92 9.34
C SER A 69 -0.86 -17.37 10.68
N HIS A 70 0.28 -16.68 10.71
CA HIS A 70 0.93 -16.21 11.94
C HIS A 70 1.46 -14.79 11.78
N TYR A 71 1.32 -14.00 12.84
CA TYR A 71 2.03 -12.74 13.04
C TYR A 71 3.35 -12.98 13.77
N LEU A 72 4.37 -12.20 13.39
CA LEU A 72 5.60 -12.07 14.14
C LEU A 72 5.50 -10.83 15.02
N ILE A 73 5.71 -11.02 16.32
CA ILE A 73 5.63 -9.97 17.33
C ILE A 73 6.92 -9.90 18.14
N LEU A 74 7.14 -8.77 18.81
CA LEU A 74 8.19 -8.63 19.81
C LEU A 74 7.58 -8.85 21.19
N VAL A 75 8.13 -9.80 21.94
CA VAL A 75 7.76 -10.09 23.34
C VAL A 75 8.94 -9.72 24.23
N PRO A 76 8.92 -8.55 24.90
CA PRO A 76 10.03 -8.08 25.72
C PRO A 76 10.37 -9.08 26.84
N GLY A 77 11.67 -9.37 27.01
CA GLY A 77 12.17 -10.29 28.01
C GLY A 77 12.08 -11.77 27.68
N ALA A 78 11.53 -12.12 26.50
CA ALA A 78 11.63 -13.48 25.97
C ALA A 78 12.97 -13.69 25.25
N GLU A 79 13.50 -14.92 25.21
CA GLU A 79 14.72 -15.22 24.49
C GLU A 79 14.48 -16.37 23.48
N PRO A 80 14.50 -16.09 22.15
CA PRO A 80 14.58 -14.78 21.51
C PRO A 80 13.29 -13.96 21.71
N GLU A 81 13.37 -12.62 21.63
CA GLU A 81 12.19 -11.74 21.81
C GLU A 81 11.20 -11.81 20.63
N ARG A 82 11.68 -12.22 19.45
CA ARG A 82 10.83 -12.36 18.25
C ARG A 82 10.05 -13.68 18.32
N ARG A 83 8.73 -13.57 18.36
CA ARG A 83 7.81 -14.70 18.59
C ARG A 83 6.68 -14.72 17.57
N TRP A 84 6.21 -15.90 17.24
CA TRP A 84 5.11 -16.12 16.32
C TRP A 84 3.82 -16.39 17.09
N VAL A 85 2.72 -15.78 16.63
CA VAL A 85 1.37 -16.01 17.17
C VAL A 85 0.39 -16.28 16.04
N PRO A 86 -0.53 -17.25 16.18
CA PRO A 86 -1.56 -17.51 15.18
C PRO A 86 -2.46 -16.29 14.97
N TYR A 87 -2.99 -16.10 13.77
CA TYR A 87 -3.95 -15.01 13.48
C TYR A 87 -5.18 -15.04 14.40
N GLY A 88 -5.69 -16.24 14.73
CA GLY A 88 -6.83 -16.39 15.64
C GLY A 88 -6.55 -16.05 17.11
N CYS A 89 -5.31 -15.70 17.44
CA CYS A 89 -4.94 -15.34 18.82
C CYS A 89 -5.21 -13.88 19.18
N GLY A 90 -5.45 -13.04 18.19
CA GLY A 90 -5.69 -11.62 18.39
C GLY A 90 -5.80 -10.88 17.07
N ARG A 91 -5.85 -9.57 17.16
CA ARG A 91 -5.98 -8.67 16.01
C ARG A 91 -4.79 -7.72 15.89
N VAL A 92 -4.52 -7.29 14.70
CA VAL A 92 -3.62 -6.16 14.46
C VAL A 92 -4.41 -4.89 14.75
N GLY A 93 -3.91 -4.11 15.68
CA GLY A 93 -4.44 -2.80 16.05
C GLY A 93 -3.38 -1.74 15.88
N SER A 94 -3.78 -0.51 15.72
CA SER A 94 -2.91 0.64 15.91
C SER A 94 -2.57 0.81 17.38
N GLN A 95 -1.38 1.27 17.63
CA GLN A 95 -0.83 1.46 18.98
C GLN A 95 -1.74 2.38 19.82
N PRO A 96 -2.10 2.02 21.06
CA PRO A 96 -2.70 2.99 21.95
C PRO A 96 -1.67 4.09 22.24
N ASP A 97 -2.10 5.30 21.99
CA ASP A 97 -1.33 6.53 22.12
C ASP A 97 -0.78 6.71 23.54
N SER A 98 0.53 6.55 23.73
CA SER A 98 1.23 6.90 24.95
C SER A 98 1.55 8.40 25.01
N THR A 99 0.59 9.26 24.64
CA THR A 99 0.74 10.72 24.71
C THR A 99 -0.52 11.41 25.18
N GLN A 100 -0.97 11.06 26.38
CA GLN A 100 -1.96 11.88 27.08
C GLN A 100 -1.35 13.16 27.67
N GLU A 101 -0.03 13.32 27.64
CA GLU A 101 0.68 14.48 28.20
C GLU A 101 1.08 15.56 27.17
N ALA A 102 1.03 15.27 25.87
CA ALA A 102 1.35 16.25 24.80
C ALA A 102 0.15 17.07 24.27
N ARG A 103 -1.06 16.84 24.81
CA ARG A 103 -2.29 17.56 24.37
C ARG A 103 -2.44 18.99 24.88
N ARG A 104 -1.41 19.60 25.49
CA ARG A 104 -1.50 20.97 26.01
C ARG A 104 -0.87 22.06 25.16
N ALA A 105 -0.45 21.81 23.95
CA ALA A 105 0.12 22.83 23.08
C ALA A 105 -0.15 22.58 21.59
N VAL A 106 -1.41 22.36 21.18
CA VAL A 106 -1.81 22.51 19.80
C VAL A 106 -2.64 23.80 19.74
N PRO A 107 -2.25 24.81 18.93
CA PRO A 107 -3.13 25.96 18.68
C PRO A 107 -4.46 25.46 18.12
N ASP A 108 -5.56 26.06 18.54
CA ASP A 108 -6.90 25.82 17.99
C ASP A 108 -6.82 25.84 16.48
N ILE A 109 -6.97 24.66 15.85
CA ILE A 109 -7.16 24.55 14.40
C ILE A 109 -8.54 25.17 14.17
N ASP A 110 -8.57 26.22 13.39
CA ASP A 110 -9.77 26.91 12.96
C ASP A 110 -10.82 25.90 12.48
N ALA A 111 -11.89 25.72 13.26
CA ALA A 111 -12.98 24.78 13.02
C ALA A 111 -13.83 25.11 11.76
N SER A 112 -13.35 26.03 10.90
CA SER A 112 -14.05 26.52 9.71
C SER A 112 -13.72 25.78 8.41
N GLN A 113 -12.80 24.80 8.40
CA GLN A 113 -12.60 23.98 7.20
C GLN A 113 -13.63 22.85 7.16
N PRO A 114 -14.36 22.68 6.04
CA PRO A 114 -15.31 21.57 5.91
C PRO A 114 -14.58 20.25 6.09
N GLU A 115 -15.07 19.37 6.97
CA GLU A 115 -14.59 18.00 7.05
C GLU A 115 -14.76 17.37 5.66
N VAL A 116 -13.66 17.03 5.02
CA VAL A 116 -13.70 16.34 3.73
C VAL A 116 -14.06 14.90 3.99
N GLU A 117 -15.31 14.54 3.68
CA GLU A 117 -15.83 13.20 3.92
C GLU A 117 -15.67 12.26 2.71
N GLU A 118 -15.47 12.79 1.51
CA GLU A 118 -15.37 12.03 0.27
C GLU A 118 -14.01 12.19 -0.40
N PHE A 119 -13.45 11.06 -0.83
CA PHE A 119 -12.17 10.98 -1.52
C PHE A 119 -12.25 10.02 -2.71
N VAL A 120 -11.32 10.17 -3.63
CA VAL A 120 -10.98 9.15 -4.62
C VAL A 120 -9.56 8.68 -4.37
N LEU A 121 -9.39 7.37 -4.14
CA LEU A 121 -8.10 6.72 -4.20
C LEU A 121 -7.82 6.35 -5.65
N ALA A 122 -6.82 6.97 -6.25
CA ALA A 122 -6.37 6.69 -7.61
C ALA A 122 -5.17 5.74 -7.57
N ALA A 123 -5.34 4.56 -8.17
CA ALA A 123 -4.40 3.45 -8.14
C ALA A 123 -3.99 3.08 -9.57
N ASN A 124 -2.79 3.47 -10.01
CA ASN A 124 -2.28 3.12 -11.32
C ASN A 124 -1.81 1.66 -11.35
N TRP A 125 -2.12 0.93 -12.43
CA TRP A 125 -1.35 -0.26 -12.74
C TRP A 125 0.01 0.19 -13.30
N HIS A 126 1.07 -0.01 -12.53
CA HIS A 126 2.35 0.65 -12.79
C HIS A 126 2.94 0.32 -14.16
N ALA A 127 2.82 -0.93 -14.61
CA ALA A 127 3.28 -1.33 -15.95
C ALA A 127 2.60 -0.51 -17.06
N SER A 128 1.25 -0.37 -17.02
CA SER A 128 0.52 0.45 -18.01
C SER A 128 0.87 1.94 -17.94
N PHE A 129 1.18 2.44 -16.75
CA PHE A 129 1.69 3.81 -16.63
C PHE A 129 3.01 3.97 -17.38
N CYS A 130 3.95 3.05 -17.17
CA CYS A 130 5.26 3.10 -17.82
C CYS A 130 5.18 2.86 -19.33
N GLU A 131 4.23 2.07 -19.82
CA GLU A 131 3.96 1.92 -21.27
C GLU A 131 3.56 3.27 -21.90
N THR A 132 2.81 4.11 -21.18
CA THR A 132 2.37 5.42 -21.65
C THR A 132 3.35 6.56 -21.38
N ARG A 133 4.33 6.35 -20.51
CA ARG A 133 5.29 7.37 -20.04
C ARG A 133 6.69 6.77 -19.87
N PRO A 134 7.28 6.16 -20.91
CA PRO A 134 8.56 5.44 -20.81
C PRO A 134 9.75 6.34 -20.40
N ASP A 135 9.64 7.64 -20.65
CA ASP A 135 10.70 8.62 -20.32
C ASP A 135 10.71 9.06 -18.84
N MET A 136 9.72 8.61 -18.05
CA MET A 136 9.70 8.96 -16.63
C MET A 136 10.77 8.17 -15.85
N ARG A 137 11.35 8.82 -14.84
CA ARG A 137 12.46 8.23 -14.05
C ARG A 137 12.07 6.91 -13.42
N GLU A 138 10.90 6.85 -12.83
CA GLU A 138 10.32 5.65 -12.20
C GLU A 138 10.08 4.49 -13.18
N CYS A 139 10.19 4.74 -14.51
CA CYS A 139 10.02 3.71 -15.53
C CYS A 139 11.36 3.26 -16.14
N SER A 140 12.49 3.88 -15.75
CA SER A 140 13.80 3.62 -16.40
C SER A 140 14.43 2.28 -16.02
N GLY A 141 13.98 1.62 -14.96
CA GLY A 141 14.62 0.42 -14.38
C GLY A 141 14.22 -0.92 -15.01
N GLY A 142 13.23 -0.96 -15.89
CA GLY A 142 12.74 -2.21 -16.53
C GLY A 142 11.97 -3.16 -15.60
N ASP A 143 12.13 -3.04 -14.30
CA ASP A 143 11.50 -3.88 -13.27
C ASP A 143 10.31 -3.15 -12.61
N SER A 144 9.24 -2.91 -13.37
CA SER A 144 8.01 -2.38 -12.78
C SER A 144 7.39 -3.42 -11.85
N PRO A 145 7.05 -3.06 -10.61
CA PRO A 145 6.38 -3.99 -9.70
C PRO A 145 5.02 -4.41 -10.27
N LEU A 146 4.70 -5.70 -10.13
CA LEU A 146 3.38 -6.27 -10.46
C LEU A 146 2.36 -5.86 -9.38
N SER A 147 2.10 -4.58 -9.25
CA SER A 147 1.21 -4.02 -8.23
C SER A 147 0.62 -2.69 -8.66
N PHE A 148 -0.43 -2.28 -7.99
CA PHE A 148 -0.91 -0.91 -8.08
C PHE A 148 0.05 0.04 -7.40
N ALA A 149 0.35 1.15 -8.06
CA ALA A 149 1.08 2.27 -7.52
C ALA A 149 0.10 3.39 -7.14
N LEU A 150 0.38 4.09 -6.05
CA LEU A 150 -0.41 5.24 -5.63
C LEU A 150 -0.22 6.39 -6.64
N HIS A 151 -1.31 6.78 -7.31
CA HIS A 151 -1.34 8.04 -8.05
C HIS A 151 -1.68 9.18 -7.10
N GLY A 152 -2.74 9.05 -6.30
CA GLY A 152 -3.14 10.04 -5.33
C GLY A 152 -4.36 9.67 -4.51
N LEU A 153 -4.65 10.53 -3.53
CA LEU A 153 -5.84 10.49 -2.69
C LEU A 153 -6.52 11.85 -2.79
N TRP A 154 -7.63 11.94 -3.51
CA TRP A 154 -8.20 13.21 -3.93
C TRP A 154 -9.47 13.56 -3.16
N PRO A 155 -9.47 14.61 -2.32
CA PRO A 155 -10.69 15.16 -1.76
C PRO A 155 -11.67 15.57 -2.86
N GLN A 156 -12.96 15.26 -2.71
CA GLN A 156 -13.95 15.53 -3.76
C GLN A 156 -14.71 16.84 -3.53
N GLN A 157 -14.90 17.23 -2.30
CA GLN A 157 -15.74 18.39 -1.95
C GLN A 157 -14.94 19.69 -1.73
N ALA A 158 -13.65 19.59 -1.44
CA ALA A 158 -12.83 20.72 -1.01
C ALA A 158 -12.18 21.52 -2.15
N GLY A 159 -12.34 21.09 -3.42
CA GLY A 159 -11.68 21.72 -4.56
C GLY A 159 -10.21 21.32 -4.73
N GLN A 160 -9.41 22.23 -5.30
CA GLN A 160 -7.97 22.02 -5.57
C GLN A 160 -7.18 23.28 -5.20
N TYR A 161 -5.89 23.10 -4.86
CA TYR A 161 -4.94 24.18 -4.55
C TYR A 161 -5.36 25.07 -3.36
N CYS A 162 -5.88 24.47 -2.29
CA CYS A 162 -6.31 25.22 -1.10
C CYS A 162 -5.12 25.87 -0.41
N ASN A 163 -5.20 27.19 -0.23
CA ASN A 163 -4.16 28.01 0.38
C ASN A 163 -2.79 27.93 -0.32
N VAL A 164 -2.76 27.53 -1.60
CA VAL A 164 -1.51 27.43 -2.38
C VAL A 164 -1.25 28.77 -3.09
N PRO A 165 -0.03 29.35 -2.95
CA PRO A 165 0.32 30.57 -3.66
C PRO A 165 0.26 30.41 -5.19
N ASP A 166 -0.21 31.44 -5.92
CA ASP A 166 -0.38 31.40 -7.39
C ASP A 166 0.88 30.98 -8.15
N ARG A 167 2.05 31.39 -7.69
CA ARG A 167 3.34 30.99 -8.29
C ARG A 167 3.58 29.48 -8.23
N VAL A 168 3.14 28.83 -7.13
CA VAL A 168 3.30 27.39 -6.90
C VAL A 168 2.28 26.65 -7.76
N ARG A 169 1.02 27.12 -7.75
CA ARG A 169 -0.04 26.61 -8.63
C ARG A 169 0.36 26.66 -10.10
N SER A 170 0.84 27.82 -10.58
CA SER A 170 1.30 27.98 -11.97
C SER A 170 2.49 27.08 -12.32
N ALA A 171 3.38 26.80 -11.36
CA ALA A 171 4.48 25.86 -11.57
C ALA A 171 3.97 24.43 -11.70
N ASP A 172 2.97 24.06 -10.91
CA ASP A 172 2.33 22.75 -10.93
C ASP A 172 1.56 22.52 -12.23
N GLU A 173 0.70 23.46 -12.61
CA GLU A 173 -0.08 23.42 -13.85
C GLU A 173 0.80 23.35 -15.11
N ALA A 174 2.01 23.91 -15.03
CA ALA A 174 3.01 23.82 -16.10
C ALA A 174 3.86 22.51 -16.05
N GLY A 175 3.54 21.56 -15.19
CA GLY A 175 4.26 20.28 -15.06
C GLY A 175 5.69 20.41 -14.49
N ARG A 176 6.03 21.57 -13.89
CA ARG A 176 7.35 21.82 -13.32
C ARG A 176 7.47 21.31 -11.88
N TRP A 177 7.14 20.04 -11.66
CA TRP A 177 7.02 19.46 -10.33
C TRP A 177 8.32 19.46 -9.52
N SER A 178 9.46 19.35 -10.18
CA SER A 178 10.78 19.48 -9.52
C SER A 178 11.02 20.87 -8.88
N ARG A 179 10.25 21.90 -9.27
CA ARG A 179 10.32 23.26 -8.73
C ARG A 179 9.31 23.52 -7.60
N LEU A 180 8.40 22.57 -7.35
CA LEU A 180 7.47 22.67 -6.25
C LEU A 180 8.18 22.54 -4.91
N PRO A 181 7.68 23.15 -3.84
CA PRO A 181 8.19 22.92 -2.50
C PRO A 181 8.23 21.43 -2.17
N ALA A 182 9.26 20.99 -1.46
CA ALA A 182 9.29 19.64 -0.92
C ALA A 182 8.15 19.49 0.10
N VAL A 183 7.55 18.30 0.12
CA VAL A 183 6.57 17.98 1.16
C VAL A 183 7.30 17.65 2.45
N GLU A 184 6.92 18.30 3.54
CA GLU A 184 7.51 18.05 4.86
C GLU A 184 6.97 16.74 5.43
N LEU A 185 7.72 15.66 5.23
CA LEU A 185 7.40 14.32 5.71
C LEU A 185 8.43 13.85 6.73
N SER A 186 7.98 13.10 7.73
CA SER A 186 8.88 12.32 8.56
C SER A 186 9.64 11.29 7.71
N ARG A 187 10.80 10.85 8.19
CA ARG A 187 11.60 9.84 7.47
C ARG A 187 10.86 8.53 7.24
N SER A 188 9.96 8.17 8.15
CA SER A 188 9.13 6.97 8.01
C SER A 188 8.05 7.17 6.94
N ALA A 189 7.33 8.30 6.95
CA ALA A 189 6.32 8.61 5.95
C ALA A 189 6.92 8.69 4.54
N ALA A 190 8.07 9.35 4.39
CA ALA A 190 8.76 9.43 3.11
C ALA A 190 9.16 8.05 2.56
N ARG A 191 9.67 7.14 3.41
CA ARG A 191 10.01 5.77 2.98
C ARG A 191 8.77 4.97 2.62
N ASN A 192 7.70 5.04 3.42
CA ASN A 192 6.44 4.35 3.14
C ASN A 192 5.84 4.82 1.81
N LEU A 193 5.87 6.14 1.58
CA LEU A 193 5.37 6.73 0.34
C LEU A 193 6.19 6.29 -0.87
N ALA A 194 7.52 6.38 -0.81
CA ALA A 194 8.39 5.97 -1.91
C ALA A 194 8.20 4.49 -2.32
N HIS A 195 7.82 3.64 -1.38
CA HIS A 195 7.55 2.22 -1.66
C HIS A 195 6.29 2.01 -2.53
N VAL A 196 5.27 2.85 -2.38
CA VAL A 196 3.98 2.68 -3.07
C VAL A 196 3.74 3.73 -4.16
N MET A 197 4.53 4.79 -4.21
CA MET A 197 4.43 5.89 -5.19
C MET A 197 5.77 6.08 -5.89
N PRO A 198 6.13 5.24 -6.86
CA PRO A 198 7.39 5.41 -7.63
C PRO A 198 7.54 6.81 -8.23
N GLY A 199 6.43 7.46 -8.60
CA GLY A 199 6.42 8.83 -9.13
C GLY A 199 6.99 9.92 -8.20
N VAL A 200 7.34 9.60 -6.94
CA VAL A 200 8.13 10.48 -6.05
C VAL A 200 9.44 10.88 -6.73
N GLU A 201 10.05 10.00 -7.53
CA GLU A 201 11.26 10.29 -8.29
C GLU A 201 11.09 11.43 -9.30
N SER A 202 9.87 11.61 -9.80
CA SER A 202 9.48 12.69 -10.73
C SER A 202 8.75 13.85 -10.04
N GLY A 203 8.61 13.82 -8.71
CA GLY A 203 7.97 14.86 -7.91
C GLY A 203 6.44 14.76 -7.85
N LEU A 204 5.88 13.58 -8.11
CA LEU A 204 4.44 13.34 -8.02
C LEU A 204 3.89 13.63 -6.62
N ASP A 205 4.64 13.33 -5.57
CA ASP A 205 4.29 13.65 -4.19
C ASP A 205 4.03 15.14 -3.98
N ARG A 206 4.88 15.99 -4.54
CA ARG A 206 4.74 17.46 -4.47
C ARG A 206 3.51 17.94 -5.22
N HIS A 207 3.29 17.40 -6.44
CA HIS A 207 2.08 17.66 -7.22
C HIS A 207 0.83 17.27 -6.44
N GLN A 208 0.79 16.04 -5.93
CA GLN A 208 -0.37 15.51 -5.20
C GLN A 208 -0.64 16.32 -3.92
N TRP A 209 0.40 16.73 -3.20
CA TRP A 209 0.23 17.59 -2.04
C TRP A 209 -0.30 18.97 -2.41
N VAL A 210 0.36 19.65 -3.33
CA VAL A 210 -0.01 21.02 -3.74
C VAL A 210 -1.43 21.07 -4.28
N LYS A 211 -1.81 20.14 -5.13
CA LYS A 211 -3.09 20.14 -5.82
C LYS A 211 -4.25 19.59 -4.99
N HIS A 212 -4.01 18.54 -4.25
CA HIS A 212 -5.06 17.76 -3.57
C HIS A 212 -4.88 17.73 -2.05
N GLY A 213 -3.70 17.35 -1.57
CA GLY A 213 -3.41 17.20 -0.15
C GLY A 213 -3.62 18.48 0.64
N SER A 214 -3.30 19.63 0.05
CA SER A 214 -3.54 20.96 0.64
C SER A 214 -5.02 21.24 0.96
N CYS A 215 -5.93 20.52 0.32
CA CYS A 215 -7.37 20.63 0.51
C CYS A 215 -7.95 19.53 1.42
N SER A 216 -7.13 18.61 1.90
CA SER A 216 -7.62 17.45 2.66
C SER A 216 -7.93 17.74 4.14
N GLY A 217 -7.49 18.88 4.67
CA GLY A 217 -7.55 19.18 6.10
C GLY A 217 -6.56 18.35 6.95
N LEU A 218 -5.76 17.47 6.32
CA LEU A 218 -4.83 16.57 7.01
C LEU A 218 -3.41 17.13 7.00
N GLN A 219 -2.62 16.74 7.99
CA GLN A 219 -1.18 16.97 7.96
C GLN A 219 -0.52 16.07 6.90
N PRO A 220 0.61 16.47 6.27
CA PRO A 220 1.27 15.70 5.22
C PRO A 220 1.54 14.25 5.57
N ASP A 221 2.08 13.99 6.76
CA ASP A 221 2.36 12.64 7.24
C ASP A 221 1.09 11.77 7.35
N VAL A 222 -0.01 12.34 7.84
CA VAL A 222 -1.28 11.61 7.96
C VAL A 222 -1.85 11.31 6.59
N TYR A 223 -1.88 12.31 5.70
CA TYR A 223 -2.38 12.17 4.33
C TYR A 223 -1.64 11.08 3.57
N PHE A 224 -0.31 11.14 3.49
CA PHE A 224 0.48 10.18 2.71
C PHE A 224 0.60 8.80 3.36
N ASN A 225 0.71 8.71 4.69
CA ASN A 225 0.69 7.40 5.35
C ASN A 225 -0.66 6.70 5.19
N SER A 226 -1.77 7.44 5.27
CA SER A 226 -3.10 6.87 5.02
C SER A 226 -3.24 6.39 3.58
N ALA A 227 -2.85 7.21 2.59
CA ALA A 227 -2.87 6.83 1.18
C ALA A 227 -2.01 5.60 0.89
N ALA A 228 -0.78 5.56 1.43
CA ALA A 228 0.13 4.42 1.28
C ALA A 228 -0.46 3.13 1.87
N ARG A 229 -1.10 3.22 3.03
CA ARG A 229 -1.75 2.07 3.66
C ARG A 229 -2.95 1.56 2.84
N LEU A 230 -3.76 2.47 2.29
CA LEU A 230 -4.91 2.09 1.46
C LEU A 230 -4.48 1.38 0.18
N ILE A 231 -3.42 1.83 -0.48
CA ILE A 231 -2.82 1.14 -1.65
C ILE A 231 -2.27 -0.24 -1.26
N ASN A 232 -1.61 -0.37 -0.11
CA ASN A 232 -1.14 -1.67 0.35
C ASN A 232 -2.31 -2.63 0.59
N GLN A 233 -3.40 -2.18 1.20
CA GLN A 233 -4.60 -3.01 1.37
C GLN A 233 -5.23 -3.43 0.03
N LEU A 234 -5.22 -2.56 -0.98
CA LEU A 234 -5.67 -2.92 -2.33
C LEU A 234 -4.77 -3.99 -2.94
N ASN A 235 -3.46 -3.83 -2.88
CA ASN A 235 -2.50 -4.78 -3.42
C ASN A 235 -2.54 -6.15 -2.73
N GLU A 236 -2.83 -6.17 -1.45
CA GLU A 236 -2.94 -7.38 -0.62
C GLU A 236 -4.31 -8.08 -0.72
N SER A 237 -5.27 -7.49 -1.44
CA SER A 237 -6.62 -8.01 -1.59
C SER A 237 -6.77 -8.96 -2.78
N LEU A 238 -7.97 -9.59 -2.89
CA LEU A 238 -8.34 -10.38 -4.07
C LEU A 238 -8.29 -9.59 -5.37
N VAL A 239 -8.40 -8.25 -5.32
CA VAL A 239 -8.24 -7.39 -6.50
C VAL A 239 -6.78 -7.38 -6.95
N GLY A 240 -5.83 -7.17 -6.05
CA GLY A 240 -4.40 -7.25 -6.36
C GLY A 240 -4.02 -8.62 -6.93
N GLU A 241 -4.49 -9.70 -6.29
CA GLU A 241 -4.27 -11.06 -6.79
C GLU A 241 -4.88 -11.29 -8.18
N LEU A 242 -6.08 -10.76 -8.46
CA LEU A 242 -6.71 -10.88 -9.77
C LEU A 242 -5.83 -10.27 -10.85
N PHE A 243 -5.28 -9.06 -10.60
CA PHE A 243 -4.42 -8.39 -11.56
C PHE A 243 -3.12 -9.16 -11.79
N VAL A 244 -2.43 -9.57 -10.73
CA VAL A 244 -1.17 -10.33 -10.83
C VAL A 244 -1.36 -11.62 -11.64
N ARG A 245 -2.47 -12.35 -11.43
CA ARG A 245 -2.76 -13.60 -12.16
C ARG A 245 -3.16 -13.38 -13.61
N ASN A 246 -3.53 -12.18 -13.99
CA ASN A 246 -4.00 -11.86 -15.35
C ASN A 246 -3.06 -10.93 -16.13
N VAL A 247 -1.79 -10.83 -15.72
CA VAL A 247 -0.78 -10.10 -16.49
C VAL A 247 -0.69 -10.66 -17.91
N GLY A 248 -0.75 -9.78 -18.91
CA GLY A 248 -0.80 -10.13 -20.34
C GLY A 248 -2.18 -10.58 -20.83
N ASN A 249 -3.21 -10.62 -19.98
CA ASN A 249 -4.56 -11.02 -20.34
C ASN A 249 -5.56 -9.87 -20.16
N THR A 250 -6.69 -9.97 -20.86
CA THR A 250 -7.80 -9.00 -20.76
C THR A 250 -8.67 -9.31 -19.52
N LEU A 251 -8.95 -8.28 -18.72
CA LEU A 251 -9.95 -8.30 -17.68
C LEU A 251 -11.12 -7.40 -18.05
N SER A 252 -12.34 -7.91 -17.89
CA SER A 252 -13.54 -7.08 -17.97
C SER A 252 -13.74 -6.28 -16.69
N SER A 253 -14.33 -5.09 -16.80
CA SER A 253 -14.72 -4.28 -15.62
C SER A 253 -15.67 -5.06 -14.68
N ARG A 254 -16.46 -6.00 -15.22
CA ARG A 254 -17.32 -6.87 -14.41
C ARG A 254 -16.51 -7.83 -13.52
N GLN A 255 -15.42 -8.43 -14.03
CA GLN A 255 -14.54 -9.29 -13.22
C GLN A 255 -13.86 -8.49 -12.13
N ILE A 256 -13.36 -7.29 -12.46
CA ILE A 256 -12.71 -6.39 -11.50
C ILE A 256 -13.71 -6.01 -10.39
N ARG A 257 -14.93 -5.59 -10.75
CA ARG A 257 -15.96 -5.20 -9.78
C ARG A 257 -16.39 -6.35 -8.87
N ARG A 258 -16.50 -7.57 -9.40
CA ARG A 258 -16.74 -8.76 -8.57
C ARG A 258 -15.61 -8.99 -7.56
N ALA A 259 -14.36 -8.84 -7.99
CA ALA A 259 -13.22 -8.98 -7.09
C ALA A 259 -13.25 -7.93 -5.96
N PHE A 260 -13.73 -6.70 -6.23
CA PHE A 260 -13.99 -5.70 -5.19
C PHE A 260 -15.10 -6.14 -4.24
N ASP A 261 -16.20 -6.70 -4.75
CA ASP A 261 -17.28 -7.22 -3.89
C ASP A 261 -16.79 -8.36 -3.01
N ASP A 262 -15.97 -9.25 -3.55
CA ASP A 262 -15.41 -10.39 -2.83
C ASP A 262 -14.36 -9.96 -1.78
N ALA A 263 -13.58 -8.90 -2.07
CA ALA A 263 -12.53 -8.41 -1.19
C ALA A 263 -13.04 -7.47 -0.09
N PHE A 264 -13.98 -6.59 -0.43
CA PHE A 264 -14.36 -5.45 0.42
C PHE A 264 -15.85 -5.41 0.77
N GLY A 265 -16.61 -6.41 0.34
CA GLY A 265 -18.04 -6.55 0.63
C GLY A 265 -18.94 -6.14 -0.51
N ARG A 266 -20.16 -6.68 -0.48
CA ARG A 266 -21.17 -6.48 -1.54
C ARG A 266 -21.39 -5.01 -1.87
N GLY A 267 -21.35 -4.67 -3.16
CA GLY A 267 -21.53 -3.33 -3.69
C GLY A 267 -20.23 -2.49 -3.70
N ALA A 268 -19.10 -3.02 -3.21
CA ALA A 268 -17.82 -2.33 -3.31
C ALA A 268 -17.42 -2.09 -4.79
N GLY A 269 -17.75 -3.04 -5.66
CA GLY A 269 -17.53 -2.91 -7.09
C GLY A 269 -18.25 -1.72 -7.72
N ASP A 270 -19.38 -1.27 -7.18
CA ASP A 270 -20.11 -0.10 -7.69
C ASP A 270 -19.45 1.25 -7.34
N ARG A 271 -18.39 1.23 -6.55
CA ARG A 271 -17.61 2.40 -6.15
C ARG A 271 -16.28 2.52 -6.91
N VAL A 272 -16.13 1.73 -8.00
CA VAL A 272 -14.88 1.68 -8.76
C VAL A 272 -15.11 2.04 -10.22
N LEU A 273 -14.33 3.01 -10.70
CA LEU A 273 -14.19 3.33 -12.11
C LEU A 273 -12.91 2.67 -12.63
N VAL A 274 -13.04 1.90 -13.69
CA VAL A 274 -11.90 1.32 -14.43
C VAL A 274 -11.52 2.26 -15.55
N ASP A 275 -10.33 2.84 -15.47
CA ASP A 275 -9.81 3.75 -16.49
C ASP A 275 -8.82 3.02 -17.40
N CYS A 276 -9.02 3.16 -18.70
CA CYS A 276 -8.20 2.53 -19.73
C CYS A 276 -7.57 3.55 -20.65
N VAL A 277 -6.45 3.16 -21.23
CA VAL A 277 -5.75 3.91 -22.28
C VAL A 277 -5.51 2.98 -23.48
N THR A 278 -5.51 3.54 -24.69
CA THR A 278 -5.11 2.81 -25.88
C THR A 278 -3.68 3.19 -26.22
N VAL A 279 -2.81 2.18 -26.32
CA VAL A 279 -1.42 2.30 -26.75
C VAL A 279 -1.25 1.37 -27.94
N ASP A 280 -0.95 1.93 -29.09
CA ASP A 280 -1.04 1.24 -30.38
C ASP A 280 -2.43 0.59 -30.54
N ASP A 281 -2.51 -0.74 -30.75
CA ASP A 281 -3.79 -1.47 -30.87
C ASP A 281 -4.24 -2.14 -29.57
N ARG A 282 -3.52 -1.90 -28.45
CA ARG A 282 -3.80 -2.49 -27.13
C ARG A 282 -4.60 -1.54 -26.26
N ARG A 283 -5.66 -2.02 -25.67
CA ARG A 283 -6.40 -1.28 -24.65
C ARG A 283 -5.98 -1.73 -23.26
N LEU A 284 -5.19 -0.91 -22.58
CA LEU A 284 -4.60 -1.22 -21.30
C LEU A 284 -5.46 -0.68 -20.16
N ILE A 285 -5.61 -1.44 -19.07
CA ILE A 285 -6.14 -0.91 -17.80
C ILE A 285 -5.05 -0.05 -17.19
N ARG A 286 -5.30 1.26 -17.14
CA ARG A 286 -4.32 2.22 -16.64
C ARG A 286 -4.46 2.48 -15.15
N GLU A 287 -5.69 2.66 -14.67
CA GLU A 287 -5.97 3.15 -13.33
C GLU A 287 -7.30 2.63 -12.80
N LEU A 288 -7.37 2.35 -11.52
CA LEU A 288 -8.61 2.21 -10.77
C LEU A 288 -8.84 3.47 -9.93
N ARG A 289 -10.02 4.08 -10.06
CA ARG A 289 -10.46 5.19 -9.21
C ARG A 289 -11.51 4.65 -8.26
N ILE A 290 -11.20 4.65 -6.99
CA ILE A 290 -12.00 4.04 -5.94
C ILE A 290 -12.60 5.14 -5.09
N SER A 291 -13.92 5.26 -5.07
CA SER A 291 -14.62 6.19 -4.17
C SER A 291 -14.47 5.75 -2.73
N LEU A 292 -14.18 6.69 -1.88
CA LEU A 292 -14.07 6.53 -0.44
C LEU A 292 -14.93 7.57 0.26
N ALA A 293 -15.56 7.22 1.37
CA ALA A 293 -16.25 8.17 2.24
C ALA A 293 -15.98 7.88 3.71
N GLY A 294 -15.89 8.94 4.49
CA GLY A 294 -15.59 8.93 5.90
C GLY A 294 -14.21 9.51 6.22
N GLN A 295 -13.93 9.61 7.50
CA GLN A 295 -12.69 10.21 7.99
C GLN A 295 -11.46 9.40 7.57
N ILE A 296 -10.55 10.02 6.85
CA ILE A 296 -9.26 9.43 6.50
C ILE A 296 -8.35 9.46 7.74
N SER A 297 -7.97 8.28 8.21
CA SER A 297 -7.02 8.11 9.30
C SER A 297 -6.13 6.89 9.06
N GLN A 298 -5.07 6.77 9.87
CA GLN A 298 -4.15 5.62 9.77
C GLN A 298 -4.80 4.29 10.17
N ASP A 299 -5.99 4.29 10.74
CA ASP A 299 -6.64 3.11 11.30
C ASP A 299 -7.88 2.64 10.51
N GLN A 300 -8.41 3.48 9.62
CA GLN A 300 -9.60 3.13 8.86
C GLN A 300 -9.30 2.09 7.77
N PRO A 301 -9.95 0.92 7.78
CA PRO A 301 -9.77 -0.07 6.73
C PRO A 301 -10.39 0.38 5.41
N LEU A 302 -9.76 0.03 4.29
CA LEU A 302 -10.22 0.35 2.93
C LEU A 302 -11.68 -0.10 2.71
N ALA A 303 -12.03 -1.30 3.18
CA ALA A 303 -13.39 -1.84 3.07
C ALA A 303 -14.45 -0.92 3.67
N ARG A 304 -14.17 -0.30 4.84
CA ARG A 304 -15.12 0.60 5.50
C ARG A 304 -15.31 1.91 4.74
N LEU A 305 -14.21 2.47 4.24
CA LEU A 305 -14.26 3.70 3.44
C LEU A 305 -15.00 3.49 2.11
N ILE A 306 -14.81 2.34 1.46
CA ILE A 306 -15.55 1.97 0.25
C ILE A 306 -17.04 1.78 0.55
N ALA A 307 -17.40 1.08 1.63
CA ALA A 307 -18.79 0.76 1.94
C ALA A 307 -19.70 1.99 2.08
N SER A 308 -19.15 3.09 2.59
CA SER A 308 -19.86 4.36 2.80
C SER A 308 -19.82 5.29 1.59
N ALA A 309 -19.05 4.96 0.56
CA ALA A 309 -18.79 5.85 -0.57
C ALA A 309 -19.92 5.89 -1.60
N PRO A 310 -20.06 6.99 -2.36
CA PRO A 310 -20.98 7.06 -3.48
C PRO A 310 -20.58 6.13 -4.62
N GLN A 311 -21.56 5.70 -5.40
CA GLN A 311 -21.32 4.91 -6.61
C GLN A 311 -20.61 5.73 -7.68
N GLN A 312 -19.84 5.04 -8.52
CA GLN A 312 -19.13 5.62 -9.65
C GLN A 312 -19.60 5.06 -11.01
N ALA A 313 -19.38 5.85 -12.07
CA ALA A 313 -19.46 5.35 -13.43
C ALA A 313 -18.48 4.16 -13.63
N TRP A 314 -18.81 3.24 -14.54
CA TRP A 314 -18.01 2.02 -14.73
C TRP A 314 -16.69 2.23 -15.47
N GLY A 315 -16.59 3.28 -16.27
CA GLY A 315 -15.42 3.51 -17.12
C GLY A 315 -15.37 2.59 -18.32
N CYS A 316 -14.21 2.06 -18.66
CA CYS A 316 -14.05 1.14 -19.77
C CYS A 316 -14.64 -0.24 -19.46
N ARG A 317 -15.08 -0.96 -20.53
CA ARG A 317 -15.70 -2.28 -20.37
C ARG A 317 -14.69 -3.37 -20.06
N GLU A 318 -13.51 -3.27 -20.64
CA GLU A 318 -12.41 -4.24 -20.51
C GLU A 318 -11.09 -3.61 -20.93
N GLY A 319 -10.00 -4.21 -20.50
CA GLY A 319 -8.65 -3.84 -20.89
C GLY A 319 -7.66 -4.92 -20.50
N GLU A 320 -6.50 -4.90 -21.10
CA GLU A 320 -5.39 -5.77 -20.81
C GLU A 320 -4.70 -5.32 -19.52
N VAL A 321 -4.32 -6.25 -18.68
CA VAL A 321 -3.41 -6.04 -17.54
C VAL A 321 -1.99 -6.09 -18.10
N ASP A 322 -1.38 -4.95 -18.26
CA ASP A 322 -0.08 -4.84 -18.90
C ASP A 322 1.03 -5.55 -18.14
N ALA A 323 2.00 -6.11 -18.88
CA ALA A 323 3.17 -6.77 -18.32
C ALA A 323 4.33 -5.77 -18.18
N PRO A 324 5.18 -5.89 -17.14
CA PRO A 324 6.39 -5.07 -17.00
C PRO A 324 7.32 -5.20 -18.20
N GLY A 325 7.96 -4.10 -18.60
CA GLY A 325 9.05 -4.10 -19.58
C GLY A 325 8.64 -4.32 -21.04
N GLN A 326 7.36 -4.21 -21.40
CA GLN A 326 6.89 -4.28 -22.80
C GLN A 326 6.92 -2.94 -23.54
N ALA A 327 7.39 -1.86 -22.93
CA ALA A 327 7.65 -0.62 -23.67
C ALA A 327 8.54 -0.93 -24.88
N ARG A 328 7.94 -1.05 -26.04
CA ARG A 328 8.68 -1.32 -27.27
C ARG A 328 9.54 -0.11 -27.56
N ILE A 329 10.85 -0.26 -27.36
CA ILE A 329 11.83 0.68 -27.88
C ILE A 329 11.61 0.70 -29.41
N ARG A 330 11.06 1.79 -29.92
CA ARG A 330 10.99 2.10 -31.33
C ARG A 330 12.24 2.83 -31.77
#